data_be3d7bf28a97a1303df02a2e1b4c7742
#
_entry.id   be3d7bf28a97a1303df02a2e1b4c7742
#
_cell.length_a   1.000
_cell.length_b   1.000
_cell.length_c   1.000
_cell.angle_alpha   90.00
_cell.angle_beta   90.00
_cell.angle_gamma   90.00
#
_symmetry.space_group_name_H-M   'P 1'
#
loop_
_entity.id
_entity.type
_entity.pdbx_description
1 polymer ?
#
loop_
_entity_poly.entity_id
_entity_poly.type
_entity_poly.pdbx_seq_one_letter_code
_entity_poly.pdbx_strand_id
1 'polypeptide(L)'
;IREVAENRGVHIVDYWRMRDFVDWRLWAPDKLHMNEYGHQKFAARVLSLLGLEGAVPEPQLPPAVELSRREELEQSARWVREHALPWVGRRIRGTSSGDGLQPKYAAFRPALFEPSAHALGSGVGVPADKHAANAV
;
A
#
# COMPACT_ATOMS: atom_id res chain seq x y z
N ILE A 1 -14.42 -13.44 -0.16
CA ILE A 1 -13.82 -12.57 0.88
C ILE A 1 -14.89 -11.67 1.49
N ARG A 2 -15.70 -10.93 0.71
CA ARG A 2 -16.74 -10.02 1.21
C ARG A 2 -17.75 -10.73 2.11
N GLU A 3 -18.31 -11.83 1.65
CA GLU A 3 -19.25 -12.65 2.42
C GLU A 3 -18.65 -13.10 3.77
N VAL A 4 -17.37 -13.48 3.77
CA VAL A 4 -16.68 -13.83 5.02
C VAL A 4 -16.53 -12.63 5.94
N ALA A 5 -16.21 -11.46 5.39
CA ALA A 5 -16.09 -10.23 6.18
C ALA A 5 -17.44 -9.84 6.80
N GLU A 6 -18.52 -9.87 6.03
CA GLU A 6 -19.88 -9.60 6.49
C GLU A 6 -20.31 -10.56 7.58
N ASN A 7 -20.10 -11.87 7.38
CA ASN A 7 -20.46 -12.92 8.36
C ASN A 7 -19.64 -12.84 9.65
N ARG A 8 -18.46 -12.23 9.62
CA ARG A 8 -17.58 -12.08 10.78
C ARG A 8 -17.59 -10.69 11.40
N GLY A 9 -18.35 -9.75 10.82
CA GLY A 9 -18.40 -8.36 11.29
C GLY A 9 -17.06 -7.64 11.25
N VAL A 10 -16.18 -8.00 10.30
CA VAL A 10 -14.87 -7.36 10.15
C VAL A 10 -14.87 -6.37 8.99
N HIS A 11 -14.06 -5.32 9.12
CA HIS A 11 -13.88 -4.35 8.04
C HIS A 11 -13.16 -4.96 6.85
N ILE A 12 -13.56 -4.56 5.65
CA ILE A 12 -12.87 -4.92 4.41
C ILE A 12 -12.42 -3.66 3.67
N VAL A 13 -11.15 -3.58 3.36
CA VAL A 13 -10.61 -2.56 2.47
C VAL A 13 -10.78 -3.08 1.05
N ASP A 14 -11.87 -2.70 0.39
CA ASP A 14 -12.20 -3.17 -0.95
C ASP A 14 -11.37 -2.44 -2.02
N TYR A 15 -10.09 -2.78 -2.08
CA TYR A 15 -9.14 -2.20 -3.03
C TYR A 15 -9.59 -2.33 -4.49
N TRP A 16 -10.25 -3.42 -4.84
CA TRP A 16 -10.74 -3.67 -6.19
C TRP A 16 -11.71 -2.59 -6.70
N ARG A 17 -12.44 -1.94 -5.78
CA ARG A 17 -13.40 -0.87 -6.10
C ARG A 17 -12.85 0.54 -5.95
N MET A 18 -11.60 0.68 -5.56
CA MET A 18 -10.95 2.00 -5.42
C MET A 18 -10.58 2.54 -6.80
N ARG A 19 -11.49 3.31 -7.41
CA ARG A 19 -11.32 3.90 -8.73
C ARG A 19 -10.15 4.86 -8.85
N ASP A 20 -9.76 5.47 -7.74
CA ASP A 20 -8.62 6.40 -7.69
C ASP A 20 -7.32 5.76 -8.16
N PHE A 21 -7.15 4.45 -7.96
CA PHE A 21 -5.94 3.71 -8.29
C PHE A 21 -5.79 3.37 -9.78
N VAL A 22 -6.66 3.87 -10.65
CA VAL A 22 -6.41 3.90 -12.10
C VAL A 22 -5.42 5.00 -12.50
N ASP A 23 -5.16 5.96 -11.61
CA ASP A 23 -4.21 7.04 -11.84
C ASP A 23 -2.77 6.55 -11.68
N TRP A 24 -2.01 6.60 -12.78
CA TRP A 24 -0.62 6.14 -12.80
C TRP A 24 0.33 6.97 -11.93
N ARG A 25 -0.05 8.17 -11.50
CA ARG A 25 0.72 8.99 -10.57
C ARG A 25 0.79 8.39 -9.15
N LEU A 26 -0.03 7.38 -8.86
CA LEU A 26 -0.02 6.62 -7.62
C LEU A 26 0.90 5.39 -7.65
N TRP A 27 1.56 5.15 -8.80
CA TRP A 27 2.33 3.94 -9.02
C TRP A 27 3.81 4.24 -9.26
N ALA A 28 4.65 3.31 -8.88
CA ALA A 28 6.07 3.32 -9.22
C ALA A 28 6.27 3.12 -10.75
N PRO A 29 7.46 3.40 -11.27
CA PRO A 29 7.75 3.25 -12.71
C PRO A 29 7.47 1.85 -13.27
N ASP A 30 7.50 0.82 -12.43
CA ASP A 30 7.19 -0.56 -12.83
C ASP A 30 5.70 -0.83 -13.04
N LYS A 31 4.83 0.12 -12.67
CA LYS A 31 3.36 0.04 -12.77
C LYS A 31 2.74 -1.15 -11.98
N LEU A 32 3.47 -1.68 -11.03
CA LEU A 32 3.08 -2.80 -10.17
C LEU A 32 3.03 -2.43 -8.70
N HIS A 33 4.03 -1.70 -8.23
CA HIS A 33 4.11 -1.25 -6.86
C HIS A 33 3.56 0.18 -6.73
N MET A 34 2.92 0.47 -5.60
CA MET A 34 2.54 1.84 -5.28
C MET A 34 3.79 2.68 -4.98
N ASN A 35 3.76 3.95 -5.39
CA ASN A 35 4.73 4.93 -4.91
C ASN A 35 4.27 5.55 -3.58
N GLU A 36 4.98 6.57 -3.10
CA GLU A 36 4.65 7.25 -1.84
C GLU A 36 3.23 7.83 -1.81
N TYR A 37 2.76 8.42 -2.91
CA TYR A 37 1.41 8.96 -3.03
C TYR A 37 0.35 7.85 -2.98
N GLY A 38 0.60 6.73 -3.64
CA GLY A 38 -0.27 5.56 -3.61
C GLY A 38 -0.38 4.98 -2.20
N HIS A 39 0.74 4.82 -1.51
CA HIS A 39 0.76 4.36 -0.13
C HIS A 39 0.05 5.32 0.82
N GLN A 40 0.28 6.64 0.69
CA GLN A 40 -0.39 7.65 1.50
C GLN A 40 -1.90 7.63 1.28
N LYS A 41 -2.35 7.58 0.02
CA LYS A 41 -3.78 7.49 -0.32
C LYS A 41 -4.42 6.22 0.23
N PHE A 42 -3.73 5.10 0.12
CA PHE A 42 -4.22 3.83 0.66
C PHE A 42 -4.33 3.87 2.19
N ALA A 43 -3.31 4.42 2.88
CA ALA A 43 -3.32 4.60 4.32
C ALA A 43 -4.48 5.50 4.79
N ALA A 44 -4.70 6.64 4.12
CA ALA A 44 -5.83 7.53 4.41
C ALA A 44 -7.17 6.79 4.27
N ARG A 45 -7.31 5.93 3.25
CA ARG A 45 -8.53 5.15 3.03
C ARG A 45 -8.76 4.08 4.10
N VAL A 46 -7.69 3.39 4.53
CA VAL A 46 -7.77 2.42 5.64
C VAL A 46 -8.18 3.12 6.94
N LEU A 47 -7.55 4.25 7.24
CA LEU A 47 -7.86 5.02 8.45
C LEU A 47 -9.30 5.55 8.45
N SER A 48 -9.79 6.01 7.31
CA SER A 48 -11.19 6.42 7.16
C SER A 48 -12.16 5.27 7.49
N LEU A 49 -11.88 4.04 7.04
CA LEU A 49 -12.68 2.87 7.37
C LEU A 49 -12.67 2.53 8.88
N LEU A 50 -11.64 2.96 9.58
CA LEU A 50 -11.50 2.78 11.04
C LEU A 50 -12.06 3.98 11.84
N GLY A 51 -12.71 4.95 11.19
CA GLY A 51 -13.24 6.15 11.83
C GLY A 51 -12.17 7.18 12.23
N LEU A 52 -11.00 7.13 11.60
CA LEU A 52 -9.85 8.01 11.84
C LEU A 52 -9.61 8.91 10.62
N GLU A 53 -10.69 9.50 10.07
CA GLU A 53 -10.61 10.45 8.96
C GLU A 53 -9.65 11.59 9.30
N GLY A 54 -8.79 11.95 8.33
CA GLY A 54 -7.86 13.07 8.46
C GLY A 54 -6.58 12.76 9.26
N ALA A 55 -6.42 11.57 9.84
CA ALA A 55 -5.19 11.19 10.53
C ALA A 55 -3.97 11.16 9.57
N VAL A 56 -4.22 10.86 8.29
CA VAL A 56 -3.25 11.02 7.19
C VAL A 56 -3.91 11.91 6.13
N PRO A 57 -3.27 13.01 5.71
CA PRO A 57 -3.83 13.87 4.68
C PRO A 57 -3.88 13.15 3.33
N GLU A 58 -4.84 13.52 2.49
CA GLU A 58 -4.85 13.08 1.09
C GLU A 58 -3.59 13.58 0.37
N PRO A 59 -2.95 12.75 -0.47
CA PRO A 59 -1.75 13.15 -1.18
C PRO A 59 -2.04 14.23 -2.22
N GLN A 60 -1.20 15.24 -2.28
CA GLN A 60 -1.24 16.23 -3.35
C GLN A 60 -0.44 15.68 -4.55
N LEU A 61 -1.16 15.20 -5.55
CA LEU A 61 -0.52 14.63 -6.74
C LEU A 61 0.11 15.76 -7.60
N PRO A 62 1.29 15.51 -8.18
CA PRO A 62 1.85 16.43 -9.15
C PRO A 62 0.91 16.57 -10.36
N PRO A 63 1.02 17.66 -11.14
CA PRO A 63 0.25 17.80 -12.37
C PRO A 63 0.42 16.59 -13.29
N ALA A 64 -0.65 16.18 -13.94
CA ALA A 64 -0.56 15.14 -14.97
C ALA A 64 0.28 15.65 -16.15
N VAL A 65 1.23 14.85 -16.58
CA VAL A 65 2.03 15.17 -17.75
C VAL A 65 1.29 14.67 -19.00
N GLU A 66 0.91 15.59 -19.88
CA GLU A 66 0.37 15.24 -21.18
C GLU A 66 1.53 14.83 -22.10
N LEU A 67 1.54 13.58 -22.51
CA LEU A 67 2.53 13.04 -23.41
C LEU A 67 1.96 13.03 -24.85
N SER A 68 2.81 13.31 -25.83
CA SER A 68 2.50 13.03 -27.22
C SER A 68 2.41 11.52 -27.46
N ARG A 69 1.72 11.09 -28.51
CA ARG A 69 1.66 9.66 -28.88
C ARG A 69 3.02 9.00 -29.02
N ARG A 70 4.00 9.75 -29.51
CA ARG A 70 5.37 9.25 -29.67
C ARG A 70 6.00 8.98 -28.30
N GLU A 71 5.88 9.92 -27.36
CA GLU A 71 6.40 9.78 -26.01
C GLU A 71 5.71 8.64 -25.25
N GLU A 72 4.40 8.45 -25.43
CA GLU A 72 3.68 7.32 -24.88
C GLU A 72 4.21 5.98 -25.39
N LEU A 73 4.47 5.88 -26.70
CA LEU A 73 5.04 4.67 -27.30
C LEU A 73 6.45 4.40 -26.80
N GLU A 74 7.30 5.42 -26.74
CA GLU A 74 8.66 5.32 -26.21
C GLU A 74 8.68 4.90 -24.75
N GLN A 75 7.79 5.49 -23.93
CA GLN A 75 7.62 5.11 -22.53
C GLN A 75 7.15 3.66 -22.38
N SER A 76 6.18 3.26 -23.20
CA SER A 76 5.66 1.88 -23.19
C SER A 76 6.71 0.87 -23.61
N ALA A 77 7.48 1.16 -24.65
CA ALA A 77 8.57 0.30 -25.12
C ALA A 77 9.68 0.18 -24.06
N ARG A 78 10.00 1.28 -23.38
CA ARG A 78 10.96 1.28 -22.27
C ARG A 78 10.45 0.40 -21.13
N TRP A 79 9.20 0.58 -20.72
CA TRP A 79 8.59 -0.22 -19.66
C TRP A 79 8.61 -1.73 -19.97
N VAL A 80 8.25 -2.10 -21.22
CA VAL A 80 8.30 -3.50 -21.66
C VAL A 80 9.72 -4.05 -21.50
N ARG A 81 10.72 -3.31 -21.96
CA ARG A 81 12.13 -3.74 -21.90
C ARG A 81 12.64 -3.85 -20.47
N GLU A 82 12.31 -2.90 -19.61
CA GLU A 82 12.89 -2.79 -18.27
C GLU A 82 12.15 -3.65 -17.23
N HIS A 83 10.85 -3.89 -17.43
CA HIS A 83 10.02 -4.58 -16.45
C HIS A 83 9.37 -5.87 -16.99
N ALA A 84 8.69 -5.82 -18.13
CA ALA A 84 7.94 -6.97 -18.62
C ALA A 84 8.85 -8.10 -19.12
N LEU A 85 9.85 -7.81 -19.96
CA LEU A 85 10.75 -8.83 -20.51
C LEU A 85 11.56 -9.58 -19.44
N PRO A 86 12.15 -8.92 -18.42
CA PRO A 86 12.81 -9.61 -17.31
C PRO A 86 11.86 -10.52 -16.54
N TRP A 87 10.62 -10.08 -16.32
CA TRP A 87 9.61 -10.88 -15.64
C TRP A 87 9.25 -12.14 -16.46
N VAL A 88 8.95 -11.97 -17.75
CA VAL A 88 8.69 -13.11 -18.66
C VAL A 88 9.88 -14.06 -18.70
N GLY A 89 11.09 -13.53 -18.80
CA GLY A 89 12.31 -14.33 -18.81
C GLY A 89 12.48 -15.18 -17.54
N ARG A 90 12.15 -14.63 -16.36
CA ARG A 90 12.15 -15.41 -15.11
C ARG A 90 11.07 -16.51 -15.13
N ARG A 91 9.86 -16.18 -15.59
CA ARG A 91 8.76 -17.18 -15.69
C ARG A 91 9.10 -18.35 -16.60
N ILE A 92 9.73 -18.08 -17.76
CA ILE A 92 10.17 -19.14 -18.69
C ILE A 92 11.24 -20.03 -18.03
N ARG A 93 12.17 -19.46 -17.25
CA ARG A 93 13.21 -20.21 -16.55
C ARG A 93 12.73 -20.86 -15.25
N GLY A 94 11.46 -20.69 -14.86
CA GLY A 94 10.92 -21.23 -13.61
C GLY A 94 11.53 -20.59 -12.36
N THR A 95 12.09 -19.37 -12.48
CA THR A 95 12.70 -18.66 -11.36
C THR A 95 11.78 -17.57 -10.81
N SER A 96 11.87 -17.34 -9.50
CA SER A 96 11.17 -16.25 -8.80
C SER A 96 12.12 -15.10 -8.51
N SER A 97 11.58 -13.91 -8.32
CA SER A 97 12.37 -12.74 -7.86
C SER A 97 12.95 -12.92 -6.45
N GLY A 98 12.42 -13.88 -5.67
CA GLY A 98 12.92 -14.24 -4.35
C GLY A 98 13.98 -15.36 -4.33
N ASP A 99 14.22 -16.01 -5.48
CA ASP A 99 15.16 -17.10 -5.54
C ASP A 99 16.59 -16.61 -5.24
N GLY A 100 17.26 -17.29 -4.32
CA GLY A 100 18.61 -16.92 -3.87
C GLY A 100 18.68 -15.76 -2.85
N LEU A 101 17.54 -15.15 -2.49
CA LEU A 101 17.52 -14.16 -1.41
C LEU A 101 17.57 -14.87 -0.06
N GLN A 102 18.45 -14.38 0.81
CA GLN A 102 18.46 -14.80 2.21
C GLN A 102 17.44 -14.01 3.02
N PRO A 103 16.77 -14.64 4.00
CA PRO A 103 15.85 -13.92 4.87
C PRO A 103 16.59 -12.82 5.63
N LYS A 104 15.96 -11.67 5.83
CA LYS A 104 16.53 -10.55 6.60
C LYS A 104 16.96 -10.98 8.01
N TYR A 105 16.24 -11.94 8.59
CA TYR A 105 16.53 -12.54 9.89
C TYR A 105 16.48 -14.07 9.75
N ALA A 106 17.54 -14.76 10.13
CA ALA A 106 17.64 -16.22 10.05
C ALA A 106 16.73 -16.95 11.04
N ALA A 107 16.28 -16.27 12.11
CA ALA A 107 15.38 -16.80 13.14
C ALA A 107 14.31 -15.77 13.51
N PHE A 108 13.18 -16.24 14.01
CA PHE A 108 12.17 -15.36 14.60
C PHE A 108 12.77 -14.61 15.80
N ARG A 109 12.48 -13.32 15.88
CA ARG A 109 12.85 -12.47 17.01
C ARG A 109 11.69 -11.54 17.35
N PRO A 110 11.58 -11.06 18.59
CA PRO A 110 10.59 -10.08 18.98
C PRO A 110 10.64 -8.85 18.05
N ALA A 111 9.49 -8.34 17.64
CA ALA A 111 9.43 -7.07 16.94
C ALA A 111 9.88 -5.96 17.91
N LEU A 112 10.99 -5.34 17.60
CA LEU A 112 11.40 -4.12 18.30
C LEU A 112 10.51 -3.00 17.77
N PHE A 113 9.42 -2.73 18.48
CA PHE A 113 8.60 -1.55 18.23
C PHE A 113 9.32 -0.38 18.90
N GLU A 114 10.23 0.26 18.20
CA GLU A 114 10.69 1.58 18.55
C GLU A 114 9.63 2.57 18.04
N PRO A 115 8.83 3.20 18.91
CA PRO A 115 7.93 4.26 18.46
C PRO A 115 8.83 5.35 17.87
N SER A 116 8.71 5.58 16.57
CA SER A 116 9.41 6.66 15.88
C SER A 116 9.14 7.96 16.63
N ALA A 117 10.17 8.63 17.13
CA ALA A 117 10.07 9.87 17.91
C ALA A 117 9.37 11.02 17.15
N HIS A 118 9.06 10.83 15.87
CA HIS A 118 8.30 11.75 15.04
C HIS A 118 6.77 11.58 15.09
N ALA A 119 6.23 10.55 15.76
CA ALA A 119 4.78 10.33 15.85
C ALA A 119 4.14 10.94 17.10
N LEU A 120 4.90 11.55 17.99
CA LEU A 120 4.38 12.18 19.22
C LEU A 120 4.37 13.72 19.13
N GLY A 121 3.98 14.25 17.98
CA GLY A 121 3.49 15.62 17.88
C GLY A 121 2.06 15.68 18.42
N SER A 122 1.96 16.10 19.68
CA SER A 122 0.77 16.67 20.36
C SER A 122 -0.61 16.04 20.09
N GLY A 123 -1.05 15.17 20.99
CA GLY A 123 -2.43 15.26 21.48
C GLY A 123 -3.51 14.51 20.72
N VAL A 124 -3.48 13.17 20.77
CA VAL A 124 -4.76 12.44 20.75
C VAL A 124 -4.79 11.56 22.00
N GLY A 125 -5.52 12.03 23.01
CA GLY A 125 -5.83 11.22 24.19
C GLY A 125 -6.63 10.00 23.78
N VAL A 126 -6.11 8.84 24.05
CA VAL A 126 -6.84 7.57 23.96
C VAL A 126 -7.98 7.63 24.99
N PRO A 127 -9.26 7.51 24.62
CA PRO A 127 -10.32 7.41 25.59
C PRO A 127 -10.16 6.10 26.38
N ALA A 128 -10.11 6.21 27.70
CA ALA A 128 -10.05 5.08 28.60
C ALA A 128 -11.25 4.13 28.38
N ASP A 129 -10.93 2.87 28.20
CA ASP A 129 -11.86 1.76 28.03
C ASP A 129 -12.82 1.66 29.25
N LYS A 130 -14.13 1.84 28.99
CA LYS A 130 -15.21 1.75 30.01
C LYS A 130 -15.85 0.37 30.08
N HIS A 131 -15.15 -0.69 29.72
CA HIS A 131 -15.70 -2.05 29.80
C HIS A 131 -14.94 -3.01 30.75
N ALA A 132 -14.59 -2.53 31.94
CA ALA A 132 -14.10 -3.43 32.99
C ALA A 132 -14.91 -3.21 34.27
N ALA A 133 -16.22 -3.51 34.23
CA ALA A 133 -17.03 -3.72 35.44
C ALA A 133 -18.35 -4.40 35.05
N ASN A 134 -18.35 -5.73 34.97
CA ASN A 134 -19.48 -6.59 35.37
C ASN A 134 -19.11 -8.05 35.06
N ALA A 135 -18.45 -8.67 36.02
CA ALA A 135 -18.46 -10.12 36.21
C ALA A 135 -18.47 -10.38 37.70
N VAL A 136 -19.67 -10.57 38.22
CA VAL A 136 -19.95 -11.39 39.44
C VAL A 136 -20.88 -12.49 39.00
#